data_84a5728a7f39751ca72806065d35527d
#
_entry.id   84a5728a7f39751ca72806065d35527d
#
_cell.length_a   1.000
_cell.length_b   1.000
_cell.length_c   1.000
_cell.angle_alpha   90.00
_cell.angle_beta   90.00
_cell.angle_gamma   90.00
#
_symmetry.space_group_name_H-M   'P 1'
#
loop_
_entity.id
_entity.type
_entity.pdbx_description
1 polymer ?
#
loop_
_entity_poly.entity_id
_entity_poly.type
_entity_poly.pdbx_seq_one_letter_code
_entity_poly.pdbx_strand_id
1 'polypeptide(L)'
;MRNKIAECLLIRDENHLLLEHLICNSIAGVERFYIYDNRSAVPVSDYLQENAPDLLPLCEIVRYDGRGNLQMDCYADQITEHKHDAEWTIFCDTDEIFEGNINDAIKAFGDRYNCLSFSPMLHGCNGHLQKPSGGTMQELYGGDILSRAHHWYKVCAKTADITVERVHNNTMNNKRMVYLTADNCPQCVLHHYRFRSFEDYIIKMQRGTCLAEGSWHKINDFFTLHKNIRPDNPEVVSLMQRYGVDVNYVQKYQN
;
A
#
# COMPACT_ATOMS: atom_id res chain seq x y z
N MET A 1 16.30 -18.79 -12.76
CA MET A 1 16.64 -18.87 -11.33
C MET A 1 15.40 -18.40 -10.59
N ARG A 2 14.96 -19.08 -9.54
CA ARG A 2 13.75 -18.69 -8.79
C ARG A 2 14.05 -17.46 -7.95
N ASN A 3 13.21 -16.42 -8.00
CA ASN A 3 13.34 -15.25 -7.14
C ASN A 3 13.14 -15.65 -5.69
N LYS A 4 13.78 -14.93 -4.76
CA LYS A 4 13.57 -15.19 -3.34
C LYS A 4 12.29 -14.56 -2.84
N ILE A 5 12.09 -13.29 -3.18
CA ILE A 5 10.91 -12.52 -2.79
C ILE A 5 10.29 -11.87 -4.01
N ALA A 6 8.99 -12.09 -4.21
CA ALA A 6 8.18 -11.36 -5.17
C ALA A 6 7.13 -10.51 -4.44
N GLU A 7 6.70 -9.45 -5.09
CA GLU A 7 5.63 -8.59 -4.61
C GLU A 7 4.52 -8.50 -5.65
N CYS A 8 3.27 -8.56 -5.19
CA CYS A 8 2.07 -8.36 -5.99
C CYS A 8 1.36 -7.09 -5.52
N LEU A 9 1.05 -6.19 -6.47
CA LEU A 9 0.30 -4.97 -6.19
C LEU A 9 -0.73 -4.66 -7.27
N LEU A 10 -1.86 -4.09 -6.85
CA LEU A 10 -2.87 -3.51 -7.72
C LEU A 10 -2.74 -1.99 -7.68
N ILE A 11 -2.64 -1.35 -8.83
CA ILE A 11 -2.47 0.10 -8.95
C ILE A 11 -3.56 0.72 -9.84
N ARG A 12 -4.02 1.92 -9.47
CA ARG A 12 -4.86 2.76 -10.30
C ARG A 12 -4.55 4.23 -10.01
N ASP A 13 -4.05 4.95 -11.02
CA ASP A 13 -3.77 6.40 -10.95
C ASP A 13 -2.85 6.82 -9.78
N GLU A 14 -1.90 5.95 -9.41
CA GLU A 14 -0.91 6.20 -8.34
C GLU A 14 0.53 6.09 -8.85
N ASN A 15 0.77 6.29 -10.14
CA ASN A 15 2.11 6.21 -10.74
C ASN A 15 3.14 7.10 -10.03
N HIS A 16 2.69 8.25 -9.49
CA HIS A 16 3.54 9.19 -8.75
C HIS A 16 4.12 8.61 -7.44
N LEU A 17 3.54 7.53 -6.89
CA LEU A 17 4.06 6.83 -5.71
C LEU A 17 4.92 5.63 -6.10
N LEU A 18 4.71 5.10 -7.32
CA LEU A 18 5.23 3.82 -7.74
C LEU A 18 6.76 3.77 -7.76
N LEU A 19 7.44 4.84 -8.17
CA LEU A 19 8.91 4.85 -8.23
C LEU A 19 9.53 4.69 -6.84
N GLU A 20 9.06 5.46 -5.85
CA GLU A 20 9.53 5.33 -4.47
C GLU A 20 9.24 3.93 -3.92
N HIS A 21 8.03 3.42 -4.16
CA HIS A 21 7.63 2.08 -3.75
C HIS A 21 8.56 1.00 -4.33
N LEU A 22 8.78 0.98 -5.64
CA LEU A 22 9.64 -0.02 -6.29
C LEU A 22 11.08 0.06 -5.81
N ILE A 23 11.63 1.28 -5.67
CA ILE A 23 13.01 1.50 -5.22
C ILE A 23 13.17 1.02 -3.77
N CYS A 24 12.31 1.48 -2.85
CA CYS A 24 12.40 1.13 -1.43
C CYS A 24 12.23 -0.38 -1.21
N ASN A 25 11.23 -1.00 -1.87
CA ASN A 25 10.97 -2.42 -1.69
C ASN A 25 12.04 -3.30 -2.39
N SER A 26 12.66 -2.84 -3.49
CA SER A 26 13.85 -3.50 -4.07
C SER A 26 15.03 -3.48 -3.09
N ILE A 27 15.30 -2.33 -2.46
CA ILE A 27 16.34 -2.20 -1.42
C ILE A 27 16.02 -3.11 -0.24
N ALA A 28 14.75 -3.24 0.13
CA ALA A 28 14.30 -4.14 1.19
C ALA A 28 14.38 -5.63 0.80
N GLY A 29 14.68 -5.96 -0.47
CA GLY A 29 14.96 -7.31 -0.92
C GLY A 29 13.91 -7.93 -1.83
N VAL A 30 12.95 -7.17 -2.33
CA VAL A 30 12.04 -7.63 -3.40
C VAL A 30 12.80 -7.70 -4.72
N GLU A 31 12.73 -8.85 -5.41
CA GLU A 31 13.47 -9.13 -6.64
C GLU A 31 12.57 -9.11 -7.89
N ARG A 32 11.25 -9.24 -7.70
CA ARG A 32 10.27 -9.27 -8.79
C ARG A 32 8.97 -8.60 -8.35
N PHE A 33 8.38 -7.78 -9.21
CA PHE A 33 7.10 -7.11 -9.01
C PHE A 33 6.08 -7.58 -10.05
N TYR A 34 4.90 -8.00 -9.58
CA TYR A 34 3.73 -8.29 -10.39
C TYR A 34 2.73 -7.14 -10.21
N ILE A 35 2.62 -6.29 -11.22
CA ILE A 35 1.86 -5.04 -11.15
C ILE A 35 0.61 -5.16 -11.99
N TYR A 36 -0.55 -5.18 -11.34
CA TYR A 36 -1.84 -5.17 -11.99
C TYR A 36 -2.34 -3.73 -12.15
N ASP A 37 -2.23 -3.19 -13.37
CA ASP A 37 -2.67 -1.84 -13.70
C ASP A 37 -4.18 -1.80 -13.96
N ASN A 38 -4.97 -1.38 -12.97
CA ASN A 38 -6.41 -1.24 -13.09
C ASN A 38 -6.79 0.06 -13.79
N ARG A 39 -6.56 0.12 -15.11
CA ARG A 39 -6.98 1.21 -16.01
C ARG A 39 -6.46 2.58 -15.58
N SER A 40 -5.22 2.69 -15.14
CA SER A 40 -4.62 4.00 -14.91
C SER A 40 -4.70 4.85 -16.17
N ALA A 41 -4.99 6.14 -16.01
CA ALA A 41 -5.10 7.10 -17.12
C ALA A 41 -3.80 7.17 -17.93
N VAL A 42 -2.65 7.15 -17.25
CA VAL A 42 -1.35 6.89 -17.85
C VAL A 42 -0.98 5.43 -17.51
N PRO A 43 -0.87 4.54 -18.51
CA PRO A 43 -0.48 3.15 -18.27
C PRO A 43 0.81 3.05 -17.48
N VAL A 44 0.87 2.11 -16.54
CA VAL A 44 2.07 1.90 -15.70
C VAL A 44 3.30 1.58 -16.55
N SER A 45 3.13 0.80 -17.62
CA SER A 45 4.20 0.48 -18.57
C SER A 45 4.80 1.72 -19.22
N ASP A 46 3.95 2.64 -19.67
CA ASP A 46 4.39 3.86 -20.35
C ASP A 46 5.08 4.80 -19.36
N TYR A 47 4.51 4.91 -18.15
CA TYR A 47 5.10 5.71 -17.08
C TYR A 47 6.49 5.23 -16.68
N LEU A 48 6.68 3.92 -16.49
CA LEU A 48 7.99 3.35 -16.14
C LEU A 48 8.97 3.44 -17.31
N GLN A 49 8.52 3.25 -18.55
CA GLN A 49 9.37 3.40 -19.74
C GLN A 49 9.93 4.82 -19.85
N GLU A 50 9.15 5.83 -19.48
CA GLU A 50 9.55 7.25 -19.55
C GLU A 50 10.42 7.67 -18.36
N ASN A 51 10.08 7.21 -17.13
CA ASN A 51 10.64 7.78 -15.90
C ASN A 51 11.67 6.88 -15.21
N ALA A 52 11.64 5.56 -15.43
CA ALA A 52 12.54 4.60 -14.79
C ALA A 52 12.68 3.31 -15.61
N PRO A 53 13.20 3.33 -16.85
CA PRO A 53 13.30 2.15 -17.71
C PRO A 53 14.14 1.03 -17.09
N ASP A 54 15.08 1.37 -16.21
CA ASP A 54 15.94 0.39 -15.52
C ASP A 54 15.18 -0.48 -14.51
N LEU A 55 13.97 -0.08 -14.08
CA LEU A 55 13.12 -0.88 -13.21
C LEU A 55 12.21 -1.85 -13.97
N LEU A 56 11.98 -1.63 -15.27
CA LEU A 56 11.12 -2.50 -16.08
C LEU A 56 11.52 -3.98 -16.05
N PRO A 57 12.80 -4.36 -16.09
CA PRO A 57 13.19 -5.77 -16.02
C PRO A 57 12.77 -6.48 -14.73
N LEU A 58 12.53 -5.71 -13.65
CA LEU A 58 12.06 -6.25 -12.37
C LEU A 58 10.54 -6.41 -12.34
N CYS A 59 9.81 -5.80 -13.28
CA CYS A 59 8.36 -5.71 -13.28
C CYS A 59 7.73 -6.63 -14.33
N GLU A 60 6.65 -7.25 -13.97
CA GLU A 60 5.66 -7.81 -14.89
C GLU A 60 4.38 -7.01 -14.73
N ILE A 61 3.97 -6.33 -15.80
CA ILE A 61 2.87 -5.38 -15.77
C ILE A 61 1.73 -5.94 -16.58
N VAL A 62 0.60 -6.18 -15.91
CA VAL A 62 -0.62 -6.69 -16.52
C VAL A 62 -1.67 -5.59 -16.52
N ARG A 63 -2.15 -5.22 -17.71
CA ARG A 63 -3.33 -4.35 -17.82
C ARG A 63 -4.55 -5.13 -17.36
N TYR A 64 -5.21 -4.67 -16.31
CA TYR A 64 -6.29 -5.39 -15.67
C TYR A 64 -7.62 -4.64 -15.78
N ASP A 65 -8.55 -5.22 -16.54
CA ASP A 65 -9.85 -4.64 -16.83
C ASP A 65 -11.00 -5.32 -16.06
N GLY A 66 -10.69 -6.08 -15.02
CA GLY A 66 -11.65 -6.83 -14.21
C GLY A 66 -12.73 -5.95 -13.58
N ARG A 67 -13.84 -6.58 -13.21
CA ARG A 67 -14.95 -5.97 -12.47
C ARG A 67 -15.18 -6.75 -11.18
N GLY A 68 -15.62 -6.07 -10.13
CA GLY A 68 -15.89 -6.70 -8.85
C GLY A 68 -14.76 -6.49 -7.83
N ASN A 69 -14.40 -7.53 -7.10
CA ASN A 69 -13.31 -7.46 -6.12
C ASN A 69 -11.94 -7.59 -6.79
N LEU A 70 -11.53 -6.55 -7.52
CA LEU A 70 -10.34 -6.54 -8.38
C LEU A 70 -9.07 -6.95 -7.66
N GLN A 71 -8.90 -6.55 -6.40
CA GLN A 71 -7.69 -6.87 -5.63
C GLN A 71 -7.61 -8.37 -5.33
N MET A 72 -8.74 -9.00 -5.02
CA MET A 72 -8.78 -10.44 -4.76
C MET A 72 -8.55 -11.24 -6.04
N ASP A 73 -9.07 -10.75 -7.16
CA ASP A 73 -8.90 -11.41 -8.47
C ASP A 73 -7.42 -11.34 -8.90
N CYS A 74 -6.76 -10.17 -8.76
CA CYS A 74 -5.34 -10.02 -9.05
C CYS A 74 -4.46 -10.92 -8.14
N TYR A 75 -4.80 -11.04 -6.87
CA TYR A 75 -4.07 -11.92 -5.95
C TYR A 75 -4.26 -13.39 -6.31
N ALA A 76 -5.47 -13.79 -6.75
CA ALA A 76 -5.74 -15.14 -7.22
C ALA A 76 -4.98 -15.47 -8.51
N ASP A 77 -4.93 -14.54 -9.45
CA ASP A 77 -4.15 -14.67 -10.69
C ASP A 77 -2.66 -14.84 -10.37
N GLN A 78 -2.10 -13.97 -9.52
CA GLN A 78 -0.70 -14.05 -9.12
C GLN A 78 -0.36 -15.39 -8.45
N ILE A 79 -1.22 -15.89 -7.55
CA ILE A 79 -1.01 -17.18 -6.90
C ILE A 79 -1.11 -18.34 -7.90
N THR A 80 -2.01 -18.25 -8.88
CA THR A 80 -2.24 -19.31 -9.85
C THR A 80 -1.11 -19.39 -10.88
N GLU A 81 -0.74 -18.25 -11.46
CA GLU A 81 0.18 -18.18 -12.59
C GLU A 81 1.66 -18.17 -12.12
N HIS A 82 1.95 -17.57 -10.95
CA HIS A 82 3.30 -17.29 -10.48
C HIS A 82 3.70 -18.04 -9.20
N LYS A 83 2.96 -19.08 -8.83
CA LYS A 83 3.19 -19.86 -7.60
C LYS A 83 4.61 -20.41 -7.44
N HIS A 84 5.31 -20.63 -8.55
CA HIS A 84 6.65 -21.25 -8.56
C HIS A 84 7.79 -20.26 -8.85
N ASP A 85 7.47 -18.97 -9.04
CA ASP A 85 8.45 -17.98 -9.50
C ASP A 85 9.25 -17.37 -8.34
N ALA A 86 8.69 -17.40 -7.11
CA ALA A 86 9.35 -16.93 -5.91
C ALA A 86 9.21 -17.89 -4.74
N GLU A 87 10.10 -17.79 -3.77
CA GLU A 87 10.00 -18.55 -2.51
C GLU A 87 8.97 -17.93 -1.58
N TRP A 88 8.95 -16.61 -1.52
CA TRP A 88 8.06 -15.79 -0.71
C TRP A 88 7.33 -14.77 -1.58
N THR A 89 6.06 -14.53 -1.29
CA THR A 89 5.28 -13.48 -1.95
C THR A 89 4.73 -12.50 -0.92
N ILE A 90 4.81 -11.21 -1.26
CA ILE A 90 4.24 -10.09 -0.50
C ILE A 90 3.09 -9.50 -1.29
N PHE A 91 2.05 -9.07 -0.59
CA PHE A 91 0.91 -8.35 -1.16
C PHE A 91 0.84 -6.97 -0.49
N CYS A 92 1.16 -5.90 -1.24
CA CYS A 92 1.19 -4.52 -0.76
C CYS A 92 0.38 -3.58 -1.64
N ASP A 93 0.11 -2.39 -1.09
CA ASP A 93 -0.42 -1.25 -1.83
C ASP A 93 0.73 -0.27 -2.13
N THR A 94 0.58 0.60 -3.13
CA THR A 94 1.63 1.55 -3.57
C THR A 94 2.06 2.57 -2.52
N ASP A 95 1.24 2.81 -1.51
CA ASP A 95 1.52 3.70 -0.38
C ASP A 95 2.09 2.96 0.86
N GLU A 96 2.58 1.73 0.65
CA GLU A 96 3.21 0.89 1.67
C GLU A 96 4.63 0.53 1.25
N ILE A 97 5.61 0.91 2.05
CA ILE A 97 7.03 0.64 1.78
C ILE A 97 7.73 0.03 2.98
N PHE A 98 8.70 -0.84 2.71
CA PHE A 98 9.53 -1.45 3.73
C PHE A 98 10.80 -0.62 3.99
N GLU A 99 11.10 -0.39 5.27
CA GLU A 99 12.40 0.07 5.74
C GLU A 99 13.16 -1.12 6.34
N GLY A 100 14.45 -1.24 6.00
CA GLY A 100 15.29 -2.38 6.39
C GLY A 100 15.26 -3.51 5.38
N ASN A 101 15.38 -4.77 5.82
CA ASN A 101 15.52 -5.91 4.91
C ASN A 101 14.58 -7.07 5.26
N ILE A 102 13.68 -7.40 4.33
CA ILE A 102 12.71 -8.50 4.46
C ILE A 102 13.41 -9.84 4.61
N ASN A 103 14.58 -10.02 3.97
CA ASN A 103 15.36 -11.24 4.12
C ASN A 103 15.84 -11.46 5.56
N ASP A 104 16.08 -10.39 6.31
CA ASP A 104 16.49 -10.52 7.72
C ASP A 104 15.30 -10.94 8.60
N ALA A 105 14.09 -10.47 8.29
CA ALA A 105 12.87 -10.99 8.93
C ALA A 105 12.64 -12.48 8.57
N ILE A 106 12.82 -12.86 7.30
CA ILE A 106 12.71 -14.25 6.85
C ILE A 106 13.75 -15.13 7.56
N LYS A 107 15.01 -14.69 7.68
CA LYS A 107 16.05 -15.44 8.43
C LYS A 107 15.68 -15.63 9.90
N ALA A 108 15.12 -14.60 10.54
CA ALA A 108 14.77 -14.65 11.96
C ALA A 108 13.56 -15.56 12.25
N PHE A 109 12.59 -15.60 11.35
CA PHE A 109 11.27 -16.19 11.60
C PHE A 109 10.88 -17.32 10.64
N GLY A 110 11.41 -17.34 9.40
CA GLY A 110 10.95 -18.20 8.30
C GLY A 110 11.14 -19.70 8.48
N ASP A 111 12.03 -20.15 9.38
CA ASP A 111 12.17 -21.55 9.71
C ASP A 111 10.98 -22.08 10.53
N ARG A 112 10.43 -21.24 11.38
CA ARG A 112 9.30 -21.58 12.27
C ARG A 112 7.95 -21.20 11.70
N TYR A 113 7.90 -20.15 10.88
CA TYR A 113 6.68 -19.57 10.35
C TYR A 113 6.73 -19.52 8.82
N ASN A 114 5.64 -19.86 8.17
CA ASN A 114 5.48 -19.73 6.72
C ASN A 114 4.64 -18.52 6.31
N CYS A 115 4.26 -17.69 7.28
CA CYS A 115 3.48 -16.48 7.11
C CYS A 115 3.97 -15.40 8.08
N LEU A 116 4.58 -14.35 7.55
CA LEU A 116 5.04 -13.17 8.28
C LEU A 116 4.01 -12.06 8.05
N SER A 117 3.30 -11.67 9.10
CA SER A 117 2.24 -10.65 9.01
C SER A 117 2.76 -9.35 9.59
N PHE A 118 3.11 -8.40 8.71
CA PHE A 118 3.64 -7.10 9.08
C PHE A 118 2.52 -6.13 9.46
N SER A 119 2.56 -5.66 10.70
CA SER A 119 1.70 -4.59 11.18
C SER A 119 2.33 -3.24 10.80
N PRO A 120 1.69 -2.43 9.96
CA PRO A 120 2.32 -1.23 9.48
C PRO A 120 2.41 -0.15 10.56
N MET A 121 3.50 0.62 10.50
CA MET A 121 3.59 1.93 11.12
C MET A 121 2.76 2.90 10.27
N LEU A 122 1.71 3.45 10.85
CA LEU A 122 0.79 4.34 10.14
C LEU A 122 1.27 5.78 10.24
N HIS A 123 1.40 6.43 9.08
CA HIS A 123 1.80 7.83 8.97
C HIS A 123 0.62 8.74 8.67
N GLY A 124 0.68 9.94 9.25
CA GLY A 124 -0.26 11.03 9.01
C GLY A 124 0.17 11.95 7.88
N CYS A 125 -0.45 13.11 7.85
CA CYS A 125 -0.20 14.09 6.79
C CYS A 125 0.96 15.07 7.10
N ASN A 126 1.57 15.00 8.27
CA ASN A 126 2.63 15.89 8.73
C ASN A 126 2.30 17.40 8.53
N GLY A 127 1.03 17.77 8.71
CA GLY A 127 0.54 19.13 8.52
C GLY A 127 0.30 19.56 7.07
N HIS A 128 0.60 18.72 6.08
CA HIS A 128 0.34 19.02 4.67
C HIS A 128 -1.15 18.93 4.36
N LEU A 129 -1.80 20.07 4.16
CA LEU A 129 -3.19 20.11 3.69
C LEU A 129 -3.27 19.99 2.18
N GLN A 130 -2.47 20.76 1.45
CA GLN A 130 -2.34 20.67 -0.02
C GLN A 130 -1.34 19.60 -0.42
N LYS A 131 -1.55 19.00 -1.60
CA LYS A 131 -0.62 18.06 -2.19
C LYS A 131 0.71 18.76 -2.50
N PRO A 132 1.84 18.29 -1.94
CA PRO A 132 3.15 18.81 -2.26
C PRO A 132 3.49 18.63 -3.76
N SER A 133 4.26 19.56 -4.32
CA SER A 133 4.67 19.51 -5.72
C SER A 133 5.81 18.53 -6.00
N GLY A 134 6.42 17.97 -4.96
CA GLY A 134 7.53 17.01 -5.06
C GLY A 134 7.93 16.50 -3.68
N GLY A 135 8.91 15.61 -3.64
CA GLY A 135 9.36 14.91 -2.45
C GLY A 135 8.82 13.48 -2.38
N THR A 136 9.50 12.64 -1.63
CA THR A 136 9.10 11.26 -1.37
C THR A 136 8.11 11.17 -0.22
N MET A 137 7.36 10.07 -0.12
CA MET A 137 6.45 9.82 1.01
C MET A 137 7.21 9.84 2.34
N GLN A 138 8.40 9.27 2.36
CA GLN A 138 9.24 9.21 3.54
C GLN A 138 9.70 10.60 4.00
N GLU A 139 10.15 11.46 3.07
CA GLU A 139 10.56 12.84 3.37
C GLU A 139 9.40 13.70 3.87
N LEU A 140 8.24 13.59 3.21
CA LEU A 140 7.09 14.45 3.46
C LEU A 140 6.32 14.04 4.72
N TYR A 141 6.14 12.74 4.94
CA TYR A 141 5.20 12.21 5.93
C TYR A 141 5.86 11.32 7.00
N GLY A 142 7.11 10.91 6.81
CA GLY A 142 7.80 9.96 7.70
C GLY A 142 7.87 10.41 9.16
N GLY A 143 7.92 11.72 9.42
CA GLY A 143 7.95 12.27 10.76
C GLY A 143 6.63 12.26 11.54
N ASP A 144 5.49 12.07 10.88
CA ASP A 144 4.15 12.09 11.50
C ASP A 144 3.65 10.66 11.75
N ILE A 145 4.04 10.08 12.87
CA ILE A 145 3.66 8.71 13.24
C ILE A 145 2.35 8.75 14.04
N LEU A 146 1.25 8.31 13.43
CA LEU A 146 -0.06 8.18 14.07
C LEU A 146 -0.18 6.90 14.91
N SER A 147 0.45 5.80 14.46
CA SER A 147 0.49 4.53 15.18
C SER A 147 1.73 3.73 14.79
N ARG A 148 2.40 3.12 15.79
CA ARG A 148 3.56 2.23 15.56
C ARG A 148 3.16 0.81 15.15
N ALA A 149 1.88 0.44 15.31
CA ALA A 149 1.31 -0.82 14.89
C ALA A 149 -0.18 -0.63 14.56
N HIS A 150 -0.62 -1.11 13.41
CA HIS A 150 -2.00 -0.98 12.96
C HIS A 150 -2.55 -2.34 12.50
N HIS A 151 -3.86 -2.54 12.60
CA HIS A 151 -4.51 -3.82 12.28
C HIS A 151 -4.65 -4.12 10.76
N TRP A 152 -4.24 -3.22 9.89
CA TRP A 152 -4.19 -3.47 8.43
C TRP A 152 -2.87 -4.13 8.05
N TYR A 153 -2.72 -5.39 8.46
CA TYR A 153 -1.52 -6.18 8.20
C TYR A 153 -1.30 -6.40 6.70
N LYS A 154 -0.03 -6.49 6.33
CA LYS A 154 0.37 -7.04 5.04
C LYS A 154 1.17 -8.32 5.24
N VAL A 155 1.00 -9.24 4.31
CA VAL A 155 1.49 -10.59 4.46
C VAL A 155 2.65 -10.86 3.52
N CYS A 156 3.74 -11.38 4.08
CA CYS A 156 4.80 -12.05 3.35
C CYS A 156 4.72 -13.54 3.67
N ALA A 157 4.41 -14.37 2.69
CA ALA A 157 4.15 -15.79 2.91
C ALA A 157 4.94 -16.69 1.94
N LYS A 158 5.23 -17.93 2.37
CA LYS A 158 5.80 -18.94 1.47
C LYS A 158 4.82 -19.20 0.33
N THR A 159 5.22 -18.83 -0.88
CA THR A 159 4.34 -18.81 -2.05
C THR A 159 3.68 -20.16 -2.32
N ALA A 160 4.44 -21.25 -2.21
CA ALA A 160 3.94 -22.60 -2.44
C ALA A 160 2.81 -23.05 -1.49
N ASP A 161 2.74 -22.45 -0.29
CA ASP A 161 1.77 -22.78 0.75
C ASP A 161 0.47 -21.99 0.63
N ILE A 162 0.47 -20.86 -0.11
CA ILE A 162 -0.70 -19.99 -0.25
C ILE A 162 -1.77 -20.70 -1.07
N THR A 163 -3.00 -20.73 -0.56
CA THR A 163 -4.17 -21.27 -1.27
C THR A 163 -5.17 -20.19 -1.65
N VAL A 164 -5.34 -19.18 -0.80
CA VAL A 164 -6.14 -17.98 -1.08
C VAL A 164 -5.50 -16.80 -0.38
N GLU A 165 -5.25 -15.73 -1.11
CA GLU A 165 -4.80 -14.46 -0.52
C GLU A 165 -5.98 -13.50 -0.36
N ARG A 166 -5.92 -12.68 0.69
CA ARG A 166 -6.87 -11.60 0.98
C ARG A 166 -6.07 -10.36 1.37
N VAL A 167 -6.70 -9.20 1.29
CA VAL A 167 -6.04 -7.89 1.48
C VAL A 167 -5.18 -7.81 2.75
N HIS A 168 -5.63 -8.43 3.83
CA HIS A 168 -4.93 -8.38 5.14
C HIS A 168 -4.71 -9.77 5.75
N ASN A 169 -4.95 -10.83 4.99
CA ASN A 169 -4.81 -12.20 5.50
C ASN A 169 -4.73 -13.18 4.34
N ASN A 170 -4.34 -14.40 4.62
CA ASN A 170 -4.32 -15.48 3.65
C ASN A 170 -4.83 -16.79 4.23
N THR A 171 -5.25 -17.69 3.34
CA THR A 171 -5.46 -19.10 3.65
C THR A 171 -4.27 -19.88 3.12
N MET A 172 -3.67 -20.70 3.94
CA MET A 172 -2.45 -21.45 3.63
C MET A 172 -2.54 -22.88 4.11
N ASN A 173 -1.81 -23.76 3.42
CA ASN A 173 -1.54 -25.10 3.91
C ASN A 173 -0.67 -25.03 5.17
N ASN A 174 -1.10 -25.69 6.26
CA ASN A 174 -0.36 -25.73 7.53
C ASN A 174 0.12 -24.36 8.03
N LYS A 175 -0.75 -23.36 7.99
CA LYS A 175 -0.43 -21.97 8.32
C LYS A 175 0.17 -21.84 9.72
N ARG A 176 1.40 -21.33 9.78
CA ARG A 176 2.11 -20.91 10.98
C ARG A 176 2.48 -19.45 10.82
N MET A 177 1.78 -18.57 11.53
CA MET A 177 1.88 -17.12 11.36
C MET A 177 2.53 -16.46 12.57
N VAL A 178 3.32 -15.41 12.31
CA VAL A 178 3.81 -14.48 13.31
C VAL A 178 3.42 -13.06 12.94
N TYR A 179 3.03 -12.27 13.94
CA TYR A 179 2.78 -10.83 13.79
C TYR A 179 4.06 -10.05 14.08
N LEU A 180 4.48 -9.25 13.11
CA LEU A 180 5.68 -8.43 13.16
C LEU A 180 5.29 -6.95 13.24
N THR A 181 5.93 -6.24 14.14
CA THR A 181 5.76 -4.81 14.38
C THR A 181 7.12 -4.14 14.39
N ALA A 182 7.18 -2.81 14.33
CA ALA A 182 8.42 -2.07 14.50
C ALA A 182 9.17 -2.39 15.81
N ASP A 183 8.44 -2.85 16.85
CA ASP A 183 9.04 -3.12 18.16
C ASP A 183 9.64 -4.53 18.27
N ASN A 184 9.06 -5.54 17.59
CA ASN A 184 9.54 -6.92 17.65
C ASN A 184 10.34 -7.37 16.43
N CYS A 185 10.36 -6.57 15.36
CA CYS A 185 11.12 -6.79 14.13
C CYS A 185 11.71 -5.46 13.61
N PRO A 186 12.57 -4.77 14.39
CA PRO A 186 13.08 -3.45 14.00
C PRO A 186 14.00 -3.48 12.77
N GLN A 187 14.51 -4.67 12.37
CA GLN A 187 15.31 -4.85 11.17
C GLN A 187 14.50 -4.82 9.87
N CYS A 188 13.16 -4.85 9.96
CA CYS A 188 12.27 -4.78 8.80
C CYS A 188 10.91 -4.22 9.22
N VAL A 189 10.66 -2.96 8.93
CA VAL A 189 9.45 -2.22 9.31
C VAL A 189 8.64 -1.89 8.08
N LEU A 190 7.34 -2.16 8.11
CA LEU A 190 6.41 -1.72 7.07
C LEU A 190 5.86 -0.34 7.44
N HIS A 191 5.98 0.62 6.53
CA HIS A 191 5.42 1.97 6.63
C HIS A 191 4.20 2.10 5.73
N HIS A 192 3.12 2.71 6.22
CA HIS A 192 1.90 2.93 5.47
C HIS A 192 1.55 4.43 5.44
N TYR A 193 1.68 5.04 4.28
CA TYR A 193 1.41 6.46 4.03
C TYR A 193 -0.01 6.69 3.50
N ARG A 194 -1.00 6.11 4.21
CA ARG A 194 -2.40 6.06 3.77
C ARG A 194 -3.00 7.43 3.52
N PHE A 195 -2.68 8.41 4.38
CA PHE A 195 -3.33 9.71 4.38
C PHE A 195 -2.63 10.70 3.46
N ARG A 196 -1.30 10.75 3.51
CA ARG A 196 -0.50 11.77 2.81
C ARG A 196 -1.02 13.17 3.11
N SER A 197 -1.15 14.08 2.10
CA SER A 197 -1.85 15.34 2.31
C SER A 197 -3.37 15.16 2.43
N PHE A 198 -4.06 16.16 3.00
CA PHE A 198 -5.53 16.15 3.02
C PHE A 198 -6.11 16.16 1.59
N GLU A 199 -5.48 16.88 0.66
CA GLU A 199 -5.86 16.90 -0.75
C GLU A 199 -5.70 15.53 -1.42
N ASP A 200 -4.56 14.83 -1.20
CA ASP A 200 -4.40 13.44 -1.67
C ASP A 200 -5.48 12.52 -1.13
N TYR A 201 -5.85 12.69 0.14
CA TYR A 201 -6.89 11.88 0.75
C TYR A 201 -8.26 12.11 0.12
N ILE A 202 -8.63 13.38 -0.19
CA ILE A 202 -9.86 13.70 -0.94
C ILE A 202 -9.84 13.02 -2.31
N ILE A 203 -8.74 13.15 -3.06
CA ILE A 203 -8.58 12.54 -4.39
C ILE A 203 -8.72 11.00 -4.30
N LYS A 204 -8.08 10.39 -3.30
CA LYS A 204 -8.18 8.95 -3.03
C LYS A 204 -9.63 8.52 -2.73
N MET A 205 -10.37 9.32 -1.95
CA MET A 205 -11.78 9.07 -1.68
C MET A 205 -12.64 9.13 -2.94
N GLN A 206 -12.44 10.14 -3.79
CA GLN A 206 -13.22 10.33 -5.03
C GLN A 206 -12.96 9.23 -6.05
N ARG A 207 -11.71 8.77 -6.15
CA ARG A 207 -11.33 7.64 -7.00
C ARG A 207 -12.07 6.35 -6.58
N GLY A 208 -12.40 6.22 -5.30
CA GLY A 208 -12.97 5.01 -4.72
C GLY A 208 -11.90 3.94 -4.42
N THR A 209 -12.36 2.77 -4.01
CA THR A 209 -11.49 1.62 -3.71
C THR A 209 -11.68 0.50 -4.74
N CYS A 210 -10.70 -0.39 -4.83
CA CYS A 210 -10.77 -1.60 -5.67
C CYS A 210 -11.82 -2.63 -5.20
N LEU A 211 -12.39 -2.45 -4.00
CA LEU A 211 -13.32 -3.41 -3.40
C LEU A 211 -14.78 -3.19 -3.83
N ALA A 212 -15.16 -1.95 -4.15
CA ALA A 212 -16.49 -1.62 -4.67
C ALA A 212 -16.51 -0.19 -5.22
N GLU A 213 -17.26 0.04 -6.30
CA GLU A 213 -17.61 1.40 -6.72
C GLU A 213 -18.41 2.07 -5.60
N GLY A 214 -17.92 3.22 -5.11
CA GLY A 214 -18.57 3.98 -4.04
C GLY A 214 -18.26 3.55 -2.61
N SER A 215 -17.30 2.63 -2.37
CA SER A 215 -16.79 2.40 -1.03
C SER A 215 -15.88 3.55 -0.64
N TRP A 216 -16.46 4.52 0.03
CA TRP A 216 -15.82 5.76 0.45
C TRP A 216 -14.94 5.50 1.67
N HIS A 217 -13.66 5.83 1.60
CA HIS A 217 -12.94 6.20 2.81
C HIS A 217 -13.65 7.42 3.38
N LYS A 218 -14.22 7.28 4.56
CA LYS A 218 -15.00 8.38 5.14
C LYS A 218 -14.06 9.51 5.47
N ILE A 219 -14.32 10.72 4.99
CA ILE A 219 -13.52 11.91 5.30
C ILE A 219 -13.29 12.10 6.81
N ASN A 220 -14.22 11.59 7.61
CA ASN A 220 -14.12 11.57 9.07
C ASN A 220 -12.97 10.74 9.60
N ASP A 221 -12.50 9.70 8.87
CA ASP A 221 -11.34 8.91 9.28
C ASP A 221 -10.08 9.78 9.32
N PHE A 222 -9.95 10.73 8.39
CA PHE A 222 -8.86 11.69 8.40
C PHE A 222 -8.87 12.53 9.69
N PHE A 223 -9.97 13.19 10.01
CA PHE A 223 -10.08 14.05 11.19
C PHE A 223 -10.04 13.29 12.52
N THR A 224 -10.50 12.03 12.53
CA THR A 224 -10.41 11.17 13.73
C THR A 224 -8.97 10.92 14.14
N LEU A 225 -8.08 10.79 13.16
CA LEU A 225 -6.67 10.50 13.40
C LEU A 225 -5.80 11.78 13.44
N HIS A 226 -6.18 12.82 12.69
CA HIS A 226 -5.48 14.11 12.68
C HIS A 226 -6.21 15.13 13.57
N LYS A 227 -6.23 14.90 14.88
CA LYS A 227 -6.97 15.72 15.86
C LYS A 227 -6.55 17.19 15.92
N ASN A 228 -5.35 17.51 15.46
CA ASN A 228 -4.82 18.86 15.34
C ASN A 228 -5.32 19.63 14.10
N ILE A 229 -5.96 18.94 13.15
CA ILE A 229 -6.52 19.54 11.96
C ILE A 229 -8.05 19.62 12.12
N ARG A 230 -8.54 20.85 12.14
CA ARG A 230 -9.97 21.09 12.32
C ARG A 230 -10.70 21.12 10.98
N PRO A 231 -11.90 20.49 10.89
CA PRO A 231 -12.73 20.53 9.67
C PRO A 231 -13.19 21.94 9.26
N ASP A 232 -13.29 22.86 10.23
CA ASP A 232 -13.65 24.27 9.98
C ASP A 232 -12.45 25.17 9.64
N ASN A 233 -11.24 24.60 9.53
CA ASN A 233 -10.07 25.32 9.02
C ASN A 233 -10.36 25.86 7.61
N PRO A 234 -10.14 27.17 7.32
CA PRO A 234 -10.46 27.78 6.05
C PRO A 234 -9.83 27.10 4.83
N GLU A 235 -8.61 26.58 4.97
CA GLU A 235 -7.90 25.86 3.91
C GLU A 235 -8.53 24.49 3.66
N VAL A 236 -8.91 23.77 4.73
CA VAL A 236 -9.65 22.49 4.65
C VAL A 236 -10.97 22.69 3.93
N VAL A 237 -11.74 23.72 4.35
CA VAL A 237 -13.04 24.08 3.73
C VAL A 237 -12.85 24.42 2.23
N SER A 238 -11.82 25.21 1.92
CA SER A 238 -11.50 25.57 0.52
C SER A 238 -11.16 24.34 -0.34
N LEU A 239 -10.38 23.40 0.18
CA LEU A 239 -10.07 22.13 -0.50
C LEU A 239 -11.34 21.27 -0.69
N MET A 240 -12.14 21.12 0.35
CA MET A 240 -13.40 20.37 0.25
C MET A 240 -14.32 20.95 -0.83
N GLN A 241 -14.49 22.28 -0.87
CA GLN A 241 -15.28 22.97 -1.89
C GLN A 241 -14.70 22.78 -3.30
N ARG A 242 -13.39 22.91 -3.45
CA ARG A 242 -12.68 22.70 -4.75
C ARG A 242 -13.00 21.32 -5.33
N TYR A 243 -13.04 20.31 -4.49
CA TYR A 243 -13.28 18.92 -4.90
C TYR A 243 -14.75 18.48 -4.77
N GLY A 244 -15.68 19.43 -4.49
CA GLY A 244 -17.12 19.12 -4.41
C GLY A 244 -17.51 18.22 -3.23
N VAL A 245 -16.71 18.21 -2.16
CA VAL A 245 -17.02 17.48 -0.93
C VAL A 245 -17.96 18.31 -0.06
N ASP A 246 -19.07 17.71 0.40
CA ASP A 246 -20.03 18.41 1.27
C ASP A 246 -19.45 18.69 2.65
N VAL A 247 -19.19 19.96 2.93
CA VAL A 247 -18.63 20.45 4.19
C VAL A 247 -19.54 20.08 5.39
N ASN A 248 -20.86 20.07 5.19
CA ASN A 248 -21.81 19.74 6.24
C ASN A 248 -21.78 18.26 6.63
N TYR A 249 -21.28 17.40 5.77
CA TYR A 249 -21.14 15.97 6.06
C TYR A 249 -20.19 15.72 7.23
N VAL A 250 -19.12 16.51 7.34
CA VAL A 250 -18.12 16.37 8.39
C VAL A 250 -18.60 16.90 9.73
N GLN A 251 -19.37 17.98 9.73
CA GLN A 251 -19.88 18.62 10.95
C GLN A 251 -20.93 17.78 11.69
N LYS A 252 -21.66 16.90 11.00
CA LYS A 252 -22.67 16.01 11.61
C LYS A 252 -22.13 14.92 12.53
N TYR A 253 -20.83 14.63 12.48
CA TYR A 253 -20.23 13.52 13.22
C TYR A 253 -19.27 13.97 14.33
N GLN A 254 -19.25 15.27 14.65
CA GLN A 254 -18.43 15.85 15.73
C GLN A 254 -19.21 16.17 17.01
N ASN A 255 -20.51 15.87 17.05
CA ASN A 255 -21.39 16.07 18.22
C ASN A 255 -21.70 14.75 18.92
#